data_286ff244838057a4be20a00112d273c5
#
_entry.id   286ff244838057a4be20a00112d273c5
#
_cell.length_a   1.000
_cell.length_b   1.000
_cell.length_c   1.000
_cell.angle_alpha   90.00
_cell.angle_beta   90.00
_cell.angle_gamma   90.00
#
_symmetry.space_group_name_H-M   'P 1'
#
loop_
_entity.id
_entity.type
_entity.pdbx_description
1 polymer ?
#
loop_
_entity_poly.entity_id
_entity_poly.type
_entity_poly.pdbx_seq_one_letter_code
_entity_poly.pdbx_strand_id
1 'polypeptide(L)'
;METSISMTDFYEKYQHENLNLIDVREVHEFQAGHVPGAKNLPLSTLEQGYKELKPDQEYYIICQGGARSASACSFLSAQGLKVTNVEGGMNHWPGEVESAQ
;
A
#
# COMPACT_ATOMS: atom_id res chain seq x y z
N MET A 1 6.16 -14.87 5.02
CA MET A 1 7.26 -14.29 4.23
C MET A 1 6.79 -13.08 3.46
N GLU A 2 7.58 -12.05 3.49
CA GLU A 2 7.26 -10.81 2.79
C GLU A 2 7.74 -10.88 1.35
N THR A 3 6.98 -10.27 0.46
CA THR A 3 7.35 -10.16 -0.93
C THR A 3 7.38 -8.69 -1.34
N SER A 4 8.01 -8.40 -2.46
CA SER A 4 7.99 -7.05 -3.00
C SER A 4 7.80 -7.13 -4.51
N ILE A 5 7.38 -6.01 -5.07
CA ILE A 5 7.13 -5.90 -6.51
C ILE A 5 7.70 -4.55 -6.98
N SER A 6 8.33 -4.56 -8.16
CA SER A 6 8.82 -3.31 -8.73
C SER A 6 7.65 -2.41 -9.12
N MET A 7 7.90 -1.10 -9.19
CA MET A 7 6.84 -0.19 -9.63
C MET A 7 6.39 -0.49 -11.06
N THR A 8 7.32 -0.86 -11.94
CA THR A 8 6.97 -1.20 -13.32
C THR A 8 5.98 -2.36 -13.36
N ASP A 9 6.28 -3.43 -12.63
CA ASP A 9 5.40 -4.59 -12.62
C ASP A 9 4.09 -4.31 -11.90
N PHE A 10 4.15 -3.53 -10.81
CA PHE A 10 2.93 -3.17 -10.10
C PHE A 10 2.00 -2.34 -10.98
N TYR A 11 2.55 -1.35 -11.69
CA TYR A 11 1.71 -0.48 -12.53
C TYR A 11 1.06 -1.27 -13.65
N GLU A 12 1.77 -2.25 -14.21
CA GLU A 12 1.20 -3.12 -15.22
C GLU A 12 0.00 -3.88 -14.67
N LYS A 13 0.14 -4.50 -13.49
CA LYS A 13 -0.97 -5.20 -12.85
C LYS A 13 -2.13 -4.27 -12.55
N TYR A 14 -1.81 -3.10 -12.02
CA TYR A 14 -2.80 -2.11 -11.61
C TYR A 14 -3.71 -1.72 -12.79
N GLN A 15 -3.14 -1.62 -13.99
CA GLN A 15 -3.88 -1.21 -15.17
C GLN A 15 -4.84 -2.30 -15.67
N HIS A 16 -4.61 -3.55 -15.30
CA HIS A 16 -5.37 -4.67 -15.84
C HIS A 16 -6.18 -5.46 -14.81
N GLU A 17 -5.96 -5.22 -13.53
CA GLU A 17 -6.62 -5.99 -12.47
C GLU A 17 -7.13 -5.06 -11.37
N ASN A 18 -8.14 -5.52 -10.64
CA ASN A 18 -8.58 -4.83 -9.42
C ASN A 18 -7.71 -5.32 -8.28
N LEU A 19 -6.83 -4.45 -7.81
CA LEU A 19 -5.90 -4.79 -6.74
C LEU A 19 -6.32 -4.14 -5.42
N ASN A 20 -6.03 -4.82 -4.32
CA ASN A 20 -6.23 -4.24 -2.99
C ASN A 20 -4.97 -3.47 -2.64
N LEU A 21 -5.00 -2.16 -2.78
CA LEU A 21 -3.85 -1.32 -2.50
C LEU A 21 -4.07 -0.55 -1.20
N ILE A 22 -3.13 -0.69 -0.29
CA ILE A 22 -3.17 -0.04 1.01
C ILE A 22 -2.04 0.98 1.06
N ASP A 23 -2.40 2.24 1.30
CA ASP A 23 -1.44 3.33 1.44
C ASP A 23 -1.23 3.55 2.93
N VAL A 24 0.00 3.31 3.42
CA VAL A 24 0.30 3.40 4.85
C VAL A 24 0.91 4.74 5.24
N ARG A 25 0.85 5.74 4.33
CA ARG A 25 1.26 7.10 4.68
C ARG A 25 0.24 7.69 5.66
N GLU A 26 0.59 8.79 6.29
CA GLU A 26 -0.33 9.44 7.21
C GLU A 26 -1.47 10.11 6.45
N VAL A 27 -2.55 10.41 7.16
CA VAL A 27 -3.79 10.88 6.53
C VAL A 27 -3.55 12.13 5.68
N HIS A 28 -2.75 13.09 6.17
CA HIS A 28 -2.53 14.33 5.42
C HIS A 28 -1.76 14.09 4.13
N GLU A 29 -0.84 13.12 4.12
CA GLU A 29 -0.11 12.76 2.91
C GLU A 29 -1.06 12.13 1.89
N PHE A 30 -1.89 11.21 2.37
CA PHE A 30 -2.86 10.52 1.50
C PHE A 30 -3.84 11.53 0.90
N GLN A 31 -4.33 12.46 1.70
CA GLN A 31 -5.30 13.44 1.23
C GLN A 31 -4.70 14.37 0.17
N ALA A 32 -3.42 14.65 0.26
CA ALA A 32 -2.76 15.55 -0.69
C ALA A 32 -2.62 14.92 -2.09
N GLY A 33 -2.62 13.59 -2.17
CA GLY A 33 -2.56 12.90 -3.45
C GLY A 33 -2.23 11.44 -3.23
N HIS A 34 -3.04 10.56 -3.81
CA HIS A 34 -2.86 9.11 -3.64
C HIS A 34 -3.28 8.39 -4.91
N VAL A 35 -2.88 7.13 -5.01
CA VAL A 35 -3.26 6.28 -6.15
C VAL A 35 -4.76 6.05 -6.10
N PRO A 36 -5.48 6.28 -7.21
CA PRO A 36 -6.92 6.03 -7.23
C PRO A 36 -7.25 4.59 -6.84
N GLY A 37 -8.20 4.44 -5.94
CA GLY A 37 -8.61 3.12 -5.45
C GLY A 37 -7.86 2.65 -4.22
N ALA A 38 -6.80 3.35 -3.80
CA ALA A 38 -6.06 2.96 -2.60
C ALA A 38 -6.88 3.29 -1.33
N LYS A 39 -6.72 2.43 -0.34
CA LYS A 39 -7.31 2.64 0.98
C LYS A 39 -6.20 3.08 1.93
N ASN A 40 -6.47 4.10 2.73
CA ASN A 40 -5.48 4.62 3.66
C ASN A 40 -5.59 3.91 5.02
N LEU A 41 -4.51 3.26 5.42
CA LEU A 41 -4.35 2.70 6.76
C LEU A 41 -3.01 3.20 7.29
N PRO A 42 -2.99 4.36 7.98
CA PRO A 42 -1.72 4.97 8.37
C PRO A 42 -0.88 4.05 9.26
N LEU A 43 0.44 4.07 9.01
CA LEU A 43 1.35 3.25 9.80
C LEU A 43 1.23 3.54 11.29
N SER A 44 0.97 4.80 11.66
CA SER A 44 0.87 5.22 13.06
C SER A 44 -0.26 4.52 13.82
N THR A 45 -1.29 4.06 13.10
CA THR A 45 -2.43 3.38 13.73
C THR A 45 -2.67 1.99 13.16
N LEU A 46 -1.64 1.42 12.51
CA LEU A 46 -1.79 0.15 11.83
C LEU A 46 -2.09 -1.01 12.79
N GLU A 47 -1.65 -0.91 14.04
CA GLU A 47 -1.95 -1.94 15.03
C GLU A 47 -3.44 -2.12 15.28
N GLN A 48 -4.25 -1.11 15.00
CA GLN A 48 -5.69 -1.21 15.09
C GLN A 48 -6.29 -1.42 13.68
N GLY A 49 -5.78 -0.66 12.70
CA GLY A 49 -6.38 -0.64 11.37
C GLY A 49 -6.27 -1.95 10.61
N TYR A 50 -5.22 -2.74 10.87
CA TYR A 50 -5.01 -3.98 10.12
C TYR A 50 -6.15 -4.99 10.32
N LYS A 51 -6.94 -4.83 11.38
CA LYS A 51 -8.04 -5.76 11.66
C LYS A 51 -9.14 -5.70 10.62
N GLU A 52 -9.15 -4.65 9.79
CA GLU A 52 -10.06 -4.56 8.66
C GLU A 52 -9.64 -5.47 7.49
N LEU A 53 -8.38 -5.91 7.47
CA LEU A 53 -7.85 -6.70 6.36
C LEU A 53 -8.15 -8.18 6.59
N LYS A 54 -8.28 -8.90 5.48
CA LYS A 54 -8.72 -10.31 5.50
C LYS A 54 -7.58 -11.24 5.12
N PRO A 55 -7.36 -12.32 5.89
CA PRO A 55 -6.24 -13.23 5.61
C PRO A 55 -6.34 -13.98 4.28
N ASP A 56 -7.54 -14.06 3.70
CA ASP A 56 -7.74 -14.76 2.43
C ASP A 56 -7.61 -13.86 1.21
N GLN A 57 -7.23 -12.58 1.42
CA GLN A 57 -7.05 -11.61 0.34
C GLN A 57 -5.58 -11.25 0.23
N GLU A 58 -5.17 -10.79 -0.96
CA GLU A 58 -3.82 -10.28 -1.17
C GLU A 58 -3.85 -8.76 -1.19
N TYR A 59 -2.85 -8.15 -0.56
CA TYR A 59 -2.78 -6.70 -0.46
C TYR A 59 -1.43 -6.21 -0.93
N TYR A 60 -1.44 -5.08 -1.64
CA TYR A 60 -0.23 -4.36 -2.03
C TYR A 60 -0.11 -3.16 -1.11
N ILE A 61 1.09 -2.91 -0.60
CA ILE A 61 1.33 -1.88 0.42
C ILE A 61 2.25 -0.83 -0.16
N ILE A 62 1.83 0.44 -0.10
CA ILE A 62 2.60 1.53 -0.68
C ILE A 62 2.78 2.64 0.35
N CYS A 63 3.93 3.32 0.27
CA CYS A 63 4.17 4.54 1.03
C CYS A 63 4.86 5.55 0.12
N GLN A 64 5.55 6.54 0.66
CA GLN A 64 6.18 7.56 -0.18
C GLN A 64 7.41 7.02 -0.90
N GLY A 65 8.34 6.38 -0.17
CA GLY A 65 9.60 5.94 -0.75
C GLY A 65 9.87 4.45 -0.66
N GLY A 66 9.00 3.69 0.00
CA GLY A 66 9.15 2.23 0.12
C GLY A 66 9.57 1.73 1.50
N ALA A 67 10.08 2.60 2.38
CA ALA A 67 10.59 2.16 3.69
C ALA A 67 9.47 1.89 4.71
N ARG A 68 8.50 2.80 4.81
CA ARG A 68 7.38 2.62 5.74
C ARG A 68 6.53 1.44 5.30
N SER A 69 6.34 1.26 4.00
CA SER A 69 5.56 0.12 3.50
C SER A 69 6.29 -1.19 3.75
N ALA A 70 7.62 -1.20 3.69
CA ALA A 70 8.39 -2.40 4.03
C ALA A 70 8.19 -2.76 5.51
N SER A 71 8.23 -1.76 6.40
CA SER A 71 7.96 -1.99 7.83
C SER A 71 6.52 -2.48 8.04
N ALA A 72 5.58 -1.88 7.32
CA ALA A 72 4.18 -2.32 7.41
C ALA A 72 4.02 -3.76 6.97
N CYS A 73 4.71 -4.16 5.89
CA CYS A 73 4.65 -5.54 5.41
C CYS A 73 5.19 -6.52 6.44
N SER A 74 6.27 -6.17 7.14
CA SER A 74 6.79 -7.03 8.22
C SER A 74 5.73 -7.25 9.29
N PHE A 75 5.10 -6.17 9.73
CA PHE A 75 4.05 -6.26 10.74
C PHE A 75 2.86 -7.07 10.25
N LEU A 76 2.36 -6.76 9.05
CA LEU A 76 1.16 -7.39 8.51
C LEU A 76 1.38 -8.88 8.21
N SER A 77 2.56 -9.21 7.70
CA SER A 77 2.90 -10.61 7.44
C SER A 77 2.92 -11.40 8.74
N ALA A 78 3.42 -10.80 9.81
CA ALA A 78 3.43 -11.46 11.13
C ALA A 78 2.00 -11.69 11.66
N GLN A 79 1.04 -10.93 11.17
CA GLN A 79 -0.38 -11.11 11.52
C GLN A 79 -1.09 -12.13 10.62
N GLY A 80 -0.35 -12.79 9.72
CA GLY A 80 -0.92 -13.81 8.85
C GLY A 80 -1.52 -13.27 7.55
N LEU A 81 -1.27 -12.00 7.24
CA LEU A 81 -1.81 -11.40 6.02
C LEU A 81 -0.87 -11.58 4.84
N LYS A 82 -1.42 -11.64 3.65
CA LYS A 82 -0.65 -11.79 2.41
C LYS A 82 -0.40 -10.40 1.85
N VAL A 83 0.85 -9.94 1.94
CA VAL A 83 1.19 -8.57 1.58
C VAL A 83 2.42 -8.53 0.69
N THR A 84 2.46 -7.53 -0.20
CA THR A 84 3.56 -7.30 -1.12
C THR A 84 3.90 -5.81 -1.06
N ASN A 85 5.17 -5.49 -0.83
CA ASN A 85 5.64 -4.11 -0.79
C ASN A 85 5.81 -3.57 -2.22
N VAL A 86 5.21 -2.41 -2.50
CA VAL A 86 5.39 -1.74 -3.79
C VAL A 86 6.66 -0.90 -3.70
N GLU A 87 7.72 -1.34 -4.36
CA GLU A 87 9.03 -0.68 -4.27
C GLU A 87 8.98 0.72 -4.87
N GLY A 88 9.69 1.63 -4.25
CA GLY A 88 9.78 3.01 -4.71
C GLY A 88 8.61 3.89 -4.33
N GLY A 89 7.47 3.30 -4.03
CA GLY A 89 6.30 4.03 -3.53
C GLY A 89 5.82 5.14 -4.43
N MET A 90 5.21 6.15 -3.82
CA MET A 90 4.65 7.30 -4.57
C MET A 90 5.72 8.05 -5.34
N ASN A 91 6.99 8.02 -4.88
CA ASN A 91 8.08 8.69 -5.61
C ASN A 91 8.23 8.15 -7.02
N HIS A 92 7.86 6.91 -7.27
CA HIS A 92 8.01 6.27 -8.58
C HIS A 92 6.67 5.97 -9.26
N TRP A 93 5.55 6.39 -8.65
CA TRP A 93 4.23 6.14 -9.24
C TRP A 93 4.05 6.93 -10.53
N PRO A 94 3.85 6.27 -11.68
CA PRO A 94 3.78 6.96 -12.97
C PRO A 94 2.37 7.41 -13.36
N GLY A 95 1.35 7.00 -12.63
CA GLY A 95 -0.03 7.26 -13.01
C GLY A 95 -0.59 8.52 -12.40
N GLU A 96 -1.88 8.70 -12.59
CA GLU A 96 -2.59 9.84 -12.00
C GLU A 96 -2.76 9.66 -10.50
N VAL A 97 -2.92 10.77 -9.81
CA VAL A 97 -3.26 10.75 -8.38
C VAL A 97 -4.57 11.52 -8.21
N GLU A 98 -5.30 11.19 -7.16
CA GLU A 98 -6.46 11.96 -6.78
C GLU A 98 -6.27 12.45 -5.36
N SER A 99 -6.89 13.58 -5.04
CA SER A 99 -6.80 14.16 -3.71
C SER A 99 -8.15 14.03 -3.01
N ALA A 100 -8.11 13.96 -1.69
CA ALA A 100 -9.30 13.90 -0.86
C ALA A 100 -9.37 15.19 -0.04
N GLN A 101 -10.55 15.77 0.01
CA GLN A 101 -10.77 17.01 0.77
C GLN A 101 -11.27 16.69 2.18
#